data_0b05eaf13fc2ffc04ad394d778a7c578
#
_entry.id   0b05eaf13fc2ffc04ad394d778a7c578
#
_cell.length_a   1.000
_cell.length_b   1.000
_cell.length_c   1.000
_cell.angle_alpha   90.00
_cell.angle_beta   90.00
_cell.angle_gamma   90.00
#
_symmetry.space_group_name_H-M   'P 1'
#
loop_
_entity.id
_entity.type
_entity.pdbx_description
1 polymer ?
#
loop_
_entity_poly.entity_id
_entity_poly.type
_entity_poly.pdbx_seq_one_letter_code
_entity_poly.pdbx_strand_id
1 'polypeptide(L)'
;MSGEKKQDDVVELGDGRIARPERFVLPGVSGITVLRKVDRGGKAGTEWQLLLRWADGRREAVQLPETISVGGEKVFLTPRPALPSPNLTSGWSRQSREAWLAGEGSMAPDVLCEQLLRAFAKYLDLPPDTAAGTAAMLACWVTLSYLYPVFPSVPYLSIGGPAGSGKTRVFDLLEQVIFRPFKTSNITNPALFRTLDGLGGAALLDEAERLSDSRSPDIAELLSSLLSGYKRGGSVCRTEPAGEGRYEIRHFNVYGPKALACIRELPAALASRCVAIQMFRCSKDSGKHMLRLEDDDNIWQGIRDGLHCMALDYGSDWLDLPSRSEDCPSMAGRNYELWQPLLAIARWYESRGAIGLHGLLRDYALGLVESSREAATPPEDETLLRAMAKLVLTGARPTASEALAAATEIDPGLFRSWSAKGAAVRLGQYGLKTQKSHGVRRYDASVADLRLVQERYGIDLDIPPSADVHHVPHVPPSA
;
A
#
# COMPACT_ATOMS: atom_id res chain seq x y z
N MET A 1 49.77 -10.56 34.53
CA MET A 1 48.39 -10.13 34.70
C MET A 1 47.64 -10.60 33.46
N SER A 2 46.97 -11.72 33.59
CA SER A 2 46.26 -12.40 32.51
C SER A 2 44.95 -11.69 32.28
N GLY A 3 44.79 -11.12 31.07
CA GLY A 3 43.52 -10.61 30.60
C GLY A 3 42.59 -11.77 30.23
N GLU A 4 41.56 -12.00 31.01
CA GLU A 4 40.46 -12.89 30.68
C GLU A 4 39.75 -12.31 29.41
N LYS A 5 39.88 -13.00 28.28
CA LYS A 5 39.00 -12.82 27.14
C LYS A 5 37.60 -13.24 27.59
N LYS A 6 36.68 -12.28 27.68
CA LYS A 6 35.24 -12.58 27.72
C LYS A 6 34.93 -13.47 26.52
N GLN A 7 34.59 -14.70 26.81
CA GLN A 7 34.02 -15.64 25.86
C GLN A 7 32.66 -15.03 25.44
N ASP A 8 32.54 -14.64 24.19
CA ASP A 8 31.24 -14.26 23.63
C ASP A 8 30.34 -15.50 23.70
N ASP A 9 29.35 -15.45 24.57
CA ASP A 9 28.33 -16.49 24.66
C ASP A 9 27.61 -16.52 23.29
N VAL A 10 27.93 -17.52 22.50
CA VAL A 10 27.18 -17.85 21.26
C VAL A 10 25.80 -18.32 21.72
N VAL A 11 24.83 -17.44 21.67
CA VAL A 11 23.43 -17.80 21.90
C VAL A 11 22.96 -18.44 20.59
N GLU A 12 22.79 -19.78 20.60
CA GLU A 12 22.05 -20.43 19.52
C GLU A 12 20.67 -19.80 19.43
N LEU A 13 20.34 -19.28 18.26
CA LEU A 13 18.99 -18.83 17.89
C LEU A 13 18.11 -20.10 17.79
N GLY A 14 17.74 -20.68 18.93
CA GLY A 14 16.68 -21.68 18.98
C GLY A 14 15.35 -21.08 18.51
N ASP A 15 14.26 -21.84 18.54
CA ASP A 15 12.91 -21.54 18.00
C ASP A 15 12.24 -20.20 18.44
N GLY A 16 13.02 -19.19 18.82
CA GLY A 16 12.55 -17.89 19.27
C GLY A 16 12.00 -17.06 18.11
N ARG A 17 10.87 -16.38 18.36
CA ARG A 17 10.29 -15.43 17.41
C ARG A 17 11.17 -14.20 17.26
N ILE A 18 11.18 -13.62 16.08
CA ILE A 18 11.86 -12.35 15.80
C ILE A 18 10.79 -11.27 15.64
N ALA A 19 10.97 -10.13 16.29
CA ALA A 19 10.15 -8.95 16.12
C ALA A 19 11.02 -7.72 15.87
N ARG A 20 10.55 -6.84 15.01
CA ARG A 20 11.19 -5.56 14.77
C ARG A 20 10.82 -4.58 15.88
N PRO A 21 11.81 -4.00 16.56
CA PRO A 21 11.55 -3.21 17.77
C PRO A 21 10.85 -1.86 17.48
N GLU A 22 10.86 -1.38 16.24
CA GLU A 22 10.25 -0.10 15.89
C GLU A 22 8.76 -0.09 16.21
N ARG A 23 8.09 -1.17 15.81
CA ARG A 23 6.66 -1.41 16.05
C ARG A 23 6.37 -2.88 15.86
N PHE A 24 5.74 -3.51 16.85
CA PHE A 24 5.28 -4.90 16.74
C PHE A 24 3.95 -5.11 17.47
N VAL A 25 3.24 -6.12 17.02
CA VAL A 25 2.06 -6.69 17.69
C VAL A 25 2.22 -8.21 17.67
N LEU A 26 2.20 -8.80 18.83
CA LEU A 26 2.29 -10.25 19.04
C LEU A 26 1.13 -10.70 19.93
N PRO A 27 0.73 -11.98 19.88
CA PRO A 27 -0.20 -12.52 20.86
C PRO A 27 0.34 -12.25 22.28
N GLY A 28 -0.42 -11.48 23.05
CA GLY A 28 -0.07 -11.14 24.44
C GLY A 28 0.69 -9.83 24.65
N VAL A 29 1.25 -9.21 23.63
CA VAL A 29 1.96 -7.93 23.78
C VAL A 29 1.99 -7.11 22.52
N SER A 30 1.88 -5.79 22.66
CA SER A 30 2.22 -4.81 21.61
C SER A 30 3.34 -3.88 22.10
N GLY A 31 4.21 -3.47 21.17
CA GLY A 31 5.37 -2.66 21.49
C GLY A 31 5.69 -1.60 20.45
N ILE A 32 6.16 -0.45 20.95
CA ILE A 32 6.69 0.66 20.14
C ILE A 32 7.98 1.15 20.80
N THR A 33 9.04 1.34 20.01
CA THR A 33 10.20 2.09 20.49
C THR A 33 9.99 3.58 20.30
N VAL A 34 10.48 4.36 21.24
CA VAL A 34 10.51 5.82 21.17
C VAL A 34 11.90 6.32 21.52
N LEU A 35 12.27 7.48 20.96
CA LEU A 35 13.53 8.12 21.32
C LEU A 35 13.35 8.92 22.60
N ARG A 36 14.24 8.69 23.58
CA ARG A 36 14.28 9.44 24.83
C ARG A 36 15.55 10.26 24.90
N LYS A 37 15.41 11.53 25.29
CA LYS A 37 16.54 12.36 25.69
C LYS A 37 16.93 12.00 27.11
N VAL A 38 18.20 11.76 27.34
CA VAL A 38 18.77 11.41 28.66
C VAL A 38 19.92 12.35 28.99
N ASP A 39 20.06 12.69 30.25
CA ASP A 39 21.22 13.38 30.78
C ASP A 39 22.05 12.36 31.58
N ARG A 40 23.29 12.16 31.20
CA ARG A 40 24.23 11.28 31.88
C ARG A 40 25.39 12.12 32.42
N GLY A 41 25.19 12.69 33.61
CA GLY A 41 26.23 13.49 34.28
C GLY A 41 26.58 14.78 33.54
N GLY A 42 25.56 15.54 33.08
CA GLY A 42 25.73 16.81 32.35
C GLY A 42 25.97 16.65 30.85
N LYS A 43 25.96 15.42 30.30
CA LYS A 43 26.03 15.16 28.87
C LYS A 43 24.66 14.73 28.34
N ALA A 44 24.07 15.59 27.51
CA ALA A 44 22.84 15.24 26.81
C ALA A 44 23.10 14.10 25.82
N GLY A 45 22.27 13.09 25.84
CA GLY A 45 22.30 11.95 24.93
C GLY A 45 20.90 11.52 24.52
N THR A 46 20.82 10.53 23.64
CA THR A 46 19.56 9.91 23.24
C THR A 46 19.66 8.40 23.37
N GLU A 47 18.58 7.78 23.77
CA GLU A 47 18.48 6.32 23.83
C GLU A 47 17.10 5.85 23.36
N TRP A 48 17.06 4.61 22.88
CA TRP A 48 15.79 3.95 22.56
C TRP A 48 15.14 3.40 23.81
N GLN A 49 13.89 3.77 24.03
CA GLN A 49 13.02 3.22 25.05
C GLN A 49 11.93 2.41 24.39
N LEU A 50 11.67 1.20 24.87
CA LEU A 50 10.58 0.35 24.42
C LEU A 50 9.39 0.53 25.36
N LEU A 51 8.24 0.88 24.80
CA LEU A 51 6.95 0.91 25.51
C LEU A 51 6.17 -0.34 25.13
N LEU A 52 5.65 -1.02 26.14
CA LEU A 52 4.94 -2.28 26.03
C LEU A 52 3.54 -2.16 26.60
N ARG A 53 2.57 -2.76 25.93
CA ARG A 53 1.22 -3.01 26.40
C ARG A 53 0.99 -4.50 26.41
N TRP A 54 0.84 -5.07 27.59
CA TRP A 54 0.58 -6.48 27.80
C TRP A 54 -0.92 -6.78 27.74
N ALA A 55 -1.29 -8.01 27.39
CA ALA A 55 -2.69 -8.44 27.34
C ALA A 55 -3.40 -8.38 28.70
N ASP A 56 -2.64 -8.51 29.81
CA ASP A 56 -3.14 -8.37 31.18
C ASP A 56 -3.47 -6.92 31.59
N GLY A 57 -3.25 -5.97 30.71
CA GLY A 57 -3.50 -4.56 30.97
C GLY A 57 -2.28 -3.76 31.39
N ARG A 58 -1.18 -4.40 31.74
CA ARG A 58 0.04 -3.74 32.19
C ARG A 58 0.67 -2.90 31.09
N ARG A 59 1.14 -1.70 31.46
CA ARG A 59 1.88 -0.77 30.60
C ARG A 59 3.28 -0.61 31.19
N GLU A 60 4.29 -0.68 30.33
CA GLU A 60 5.67 -0.71 30.78
C GLU A 60 6.56 0.08 29.82
N ALA A 61 7.58 0.74 30.39
CA ALA A 61 8.63 1.41 29.64
C ALA A 61 9.99 0.90 30.09
N VAL A 62 10.70 0.27 29.17
CA VAL A 62 12.04 -0.30 29.46
C VAL A 62 13.05 0.29 28.47
N GLN A 63 14.34 0.29 28.87
CA GLN A 63 15.40 0.51 27.90
C GLN A 63 15.34 -0.64 26.89
N LEU A 64 15.51 -0.35 25.59
CA LEU A 64 15.35 -1.36 24.55
C LEU A 64 16.24 -2.58 24.80
N PRO A 65 15.66 -3.73 25.19
CA PRO A 65 16.40 -4.96 25.45
C PRO A 65 16.70 -5.70 24.13
N GLU A 66 17.52 -6.73 24.21
CA GLU A 66 17.76 -7.63 23.07
C GLU A 66 16.60 -8.61 22.90
N THR A 67 15.98 -8.98 24.00
CA THR A 67 14.86 -9.94 24.00
C THR A 67 13.81 -9.56 25.04
N ILE A 68 12.58 -9.98 24.79
CA ILE A 68 11.48 -9.99 25.75
C ILE A 68 10.91 -11.41 25.88
N SER A 69 10.26 -11.72 27.00
CA SER A 69 9.55 -12.99 27.18
C SER A 69 8.05 -12.77 27.01
N VAL A 70 7.42 -13.53 26.12
CA VAL A 70 5.97 -13.44 25.83
C VAL A 70 5.38 -14.84 25.92
N GLY A 71 4.50 -15.08 26.90
CA GLY A 71 3.91 -16.40 27.09
C GLY A 71 4.93 -17.53 27.38
N GLY A 72 6.10 -17.20 27.94
CA GLY A 72 7.21 -18.14 28.17
C GLY A 72 8.15 -18.31 26.96
N GLU A 73 7.79 -17.80 25.79
CA GLU A 73 8.65 -17.81 24.60
C GLU A 73 9.58 -16.60 24.59
N LYS A 74 10.80 -16.78 24.10
CA LYS A 74 11.78 -15.71 23.92
C LYS A 74 11.54 -15.03 22.56
N VAL A 75 11.38 -13.71 22.56
CA VAL A 75 11.24 -12.90 21.35
C VAL A 75 12.47 -12.02 21.20
N PHE A 76 13.20 -12.17 20.11
CA PHE A 76 14.37 -11.35 19.77
C PHE A 76 13.93 -10.06 19.09
N LEU A 77 14.43 -8.92 19.59
CA LEU A 77 14.15 -7.60 19.07
C LEU A 77 15.30 -7.15 18.15
N THR A 78 15.17 -7.44 16.87
CA THR A 78 16.23 -7.22 15.88
C THR A 78 15.67 -6.83 14.50
N PRO A 79 16.41 -6.06 13.67
CA PRO A 79 17.64 -5.37 14.03
C PRO A 79 17.39 -4.21 15.00
N ARG A 80 18.40 -3.74 15.71
CA ARG A 80 18.26 -2.52 16.53
C ARG A 80 18.04 -1.32 15.63
N PRO A 81 17.07 -0.43 15.94
CA PRO A 81 16.84 0.76 15.16
C PRO A 81 18.11 1.61 15.12
N ALA A 82 18.44 2.16 13.96
CA ALA A 82 19.49 3.15 13.85
C ALA A 82 19.13 4.39 14.68
N LEU A 83 20.12 5.07 15.24
CA LEU A 83 19.90 6.36 15.86
C LEU A 83 19.43 7.33 14.75
N PRO A 84 18.29 7.98 14.91
CA PRO A 84 17.81 8.91 13.90
C PRO A 84 18.71 10.14 13.82
N SER A 85 18.64 10.83 12.68
CA SER A 85 19.11 12.20 12.57
C SER A 85 18.51 13.04 13.72
N PRO A 86 19.26 14.04 14.26
CA PRO A 86 18.80 14.89 15.36
C PRO A 86 17.42 15.54 15.13
N ASN A 87 16.98 15.62 13.87
CA ASN A 87 15.73 16.24 13.46
C ASN A 87 14.53 15.28 13.49
N LEU A 88 14.74 13.96 13.70
CA LEU A 88 13.64 13.01 13.81
C LEU A 88 13.11 13.00 15.25
N THR A 89 11.90 13.48 15.44
CA THR A 89 11.19 13.41 16.71
C THR A 89 10.46 12.07 16.82
N SER A 90 10.25 11.60 18.07
CA SER A 90 9.46 10.37 18.29
C SER A 90 7.99 10.51 17.87
N GLY A 91 7.54 11.71 17.58
CA GLY A 91 6.14 12.03 17.29
C GLY A 91 5.21 11.94 18.51
N TRP A 92 5.49 11.11 19.49
CA TRP A 92 4.71 10.94 20.72
C TRP A 92 5.24 11.84 21.82
N SER A 93 4.37 12.72 22.38
CA SER A 93 4.76 13.67 23.40
C SER A 93 5.15 12.98 24.72
N ARG A 94 6.04 13.62 25.47
CA ARG A 94 6.43 13.12 26.79
C ARG A 94 5.24 13.06 27.74
N GLN A 95 4.43 14.13 27.77
CA GLN A 95 3.26 14.22 28.64
C GLN A 95 2.27 13.08 28.38
N SER A 96 1.94 12.82 27.12
CA SER A 96 1.03 11.73 26.76
C SER A 96 1.59 10.35 27.11
N ARG A 97 2.90 10.13 26.93
CA ARG A 97 3.54 8.87 27.34
C ARG A 97 3.50 8.63 28.85
N GLU A 98 3.75 9.68 29.65
CA GLU A 98 3.71 9.60 31.10
C GLU A 98 2.27 9.33 31.58
N ALA A 99 1.28 10.02 31.03
CA ALA A 99 -0.15 9.78 31.28
C ALA A 99 -0.57 8.35 30.89
N TRP A 100 -0.14 7.88 29.72
CA TRP A 100 -0.42 6.52 29.26
C TRP A 100 0.19 5.49 30.20
N LEU A 101 1.45 5.66 30.65
CA LEU A 101 2.09 4.77 31.61
C LEU A 101 1.40 4.77 32.97
N ALA A 102 0.85 5.90 33.40
CA ALA A 102 0.06 6.03 34.62
C ALA A 102 -1.32 5.34 34.53
N GLY A 103 -1.68 4.81 33.36
CA GLY A 103 -2.98 4.17 33.16
C GLY A 103 -4.10 5.14 32.81
N GLU A 104 -3.80 6.42 32.56
CA GLU A 104 -4.79 7.38 32.15
C GLU A 104 -5.39 7.01 30.78
N GLY A 105 -6.64 7.39 30.57
CA GLY A 105 -7.37 7.11 29.34
C GLY A 105 -6.76 7.85 28.14
N SER A 106 -6.71 7.16 27.01
CA SER A 106 -6.35 7.76 25.73
C SER A 106 -7.58 8.31 25.00
N MET A 107 -7.34 9.12 23.97
CA MET A 107 -8.41 9.63 23.09
C MET A 107 -9.25 8.47 22.55
N ALA A 108 -10.57 8.58 22.59
CA ALA A 108 -11.48 7.57 22.05
C ALA A 108 -11.27 7.42 20.51
N PRO A 109 -11.39 6.20 19.97
CA PRO A 109 -11.11 5.96 18.56
C PRO A 109 -11.99 6.76 17.59
N ASP A 110 -13.27 6.94 17.88
CA ASP A 110 -14.20 7.74 17.09
C ASP A 110 -13.80 9.23 17.06
N VAL A 111 -13.41 9.79 18.21
CA VAL A 111 -12.91 11.17 18.31
C VAL A 111 -11.63 11.34 17.53
N LEU A 112 -10.70 10.38 17.61
CA LEU A 112 -9.45 10.40 16.86
C LEU A 112 -9.71 10.34 15.33
N CYS A 113 -10.60 9.47 14.91
CA CYS A 113 -11.03 9.37 13.52
C CYS A 113 -11.64 10.69 13.03
N GLU A 114 -12.54 11.27 13.81
CA GLU A 114 -13.18 12.55 13.50
C GLU A 114 -12.15 13.68 13.37
N GLN A 115 -11.17 13.76 14.26
CA GLN A 115 -10.10 14.75 14.17
C GLN A 115 -9.29 14.61 12.88
N LEU A 116 -8.96 13.38 12.46
CA LEU A 116 -8.29 13.11 11.19
C LEU A 116 -9.15 13.57 10.00
N LEU A 117 -10.43 13.20 9.99
CA LEU A 117 -11.36 13.60 8.91
C LEU A 117 -11.48 15.12 8.81
N ARG A 118 -11.66 15.80 9.94
CA ARG A 118 -11.74 17.28 10.02
C ARG A 118 -10.44 17.93 9.54
N ALA A 119 -9.28 17.37 9.91
CA ALA A 119 -7.99 17.88 9.48
C ALA A 119 -7.85 17.84 7.95
N PHE A 120 -8.14 16.72 7.32
CA PHE A 120 -8.09 16.61 5.86
C PHE A 120 -9.12 17.50 5.17
N ALA A 121 -10.34 17.56 5.67
CA ALA A 121 -11.39 18.44 5.14
C ALA A 121 -11.03 19.93 5.27
N LYS A 122 -10.37 20.33 6.36
CA LYS A 122 -9.94 21.72 6.60
C LYS A 122 -8.87 22.15 5.58
N TYR A 123 -7.87 21.33 5.37
CA TYR A 123 -6.65 21.75 4.66
C TYR A 123 -6.57 21.34 3.20
N LEU A 124 -7.35 20.34 2.76
CA LEU A 124 -7.33 19.86 1.37
C LEU A 124 -8.54 20.39 0.60
N ASP A 125 -8.27 20.94 -0.58
CA ASP A 125 -9.30 21.33 -1.53
C ASP A 125 -9.52 20.15 -2.49
N LEU A 126 -10.46 19.28 -2.11
CA LEU A 126 -10.80 18.05 -2.84
C LEU A 126 -12.10 18.25 -3.62
N PRO A 127 -12.29 17.56 -4.74
CA PRO A 127 -13.56 17.58 -5.47
C PRO A 127 -14.72 17.16 -4.56
N PRO A 128 -15.86 17.87 -4.60
CA PRO A 128 -16.97 17.64 -3.65
C PRO A 128 -17.51 16.20 -3.66
N ASP A 129 -17.52 15.56 -4.81
CA ASP A 129 -17.99 14.18 -5.03
C ASP A 129 -17.07 13.11 -4.40
N THR A 130 -15.78 13.39 -4.29
CA THR A 130 -14.78 12.45 -3.74
C THR A 130 -14.18 12.89 -2.41
N ALA A 131 -14.45 14.12 -1.97
CA ALA A 131 -13.81 14.72 -0.79
C ALA A 131 -13.94 13.87 0.49
N ALA A 132 -15.16 13.43 0.80
CA ALA A 132 -15.42 12.62 1.99
C ALA A 132 -14.74 11.26 1.94
N GLY A 133 -14.81 10.56 0.79
CA GLY A 133 -14.16 9.27 0.57
C GLY A 133 -12.64 9.37 0.62
N THR A 134 -12.06 10.42 0.01
CA THR A 134 -10.60 10.68 0.07
C THR A 134 -10.15 10.96 1.50
N ALA A 135 -10.89 11.77 2.27
CA ALA A 135 -10.56 12.03 3.67
C ALA A 135 -10.64 10.75 4.52
N ALA A 136 -11.67 9.92 4.33
CA ALA A 136 -11.82 8.63 5.00
C ALA A 136 -10.66 7.68 4.67
N MET A 137 -10.28 7.60 3.40
CA MET A 137 -9.15 6.79 2.94
C MET A 137 -7.84 7.28 3.56
N LEU A 138 -7.58 8.58 3.57
CA LEU A 138 -6.38 9.16 4.20
C LEU A 138 -6.35 8.90 5.70
N ALA A 139 -7.48 9.04 6.42
CA ALA A 139 -7.55 8.76 7.85
C ALA A 139 -7.23 7.29 8.17
N CYS A 140 -7.78 6.35 7.38
CA CYS A 140 -7.47 4.94 7.52
C CYS A 140 -6.02 4.62 7.13
N TRP A 141 -5.46 5.28 6.12
CA TRP A 141 -4.06 5.10 5.72
C TRP A 141 -3.07 5.65 6.75
N VAL A 142 -3.38 6.79 7.38
CA VAL A 142 -2.62 7.32 8.52
C VAL A 142 -2.61 6.30 9.65
N THR A 143 -3.76 5.76 10.02
CA THR A 143 -3.87 4.72 11.05
C THR A 143 -3.10 3.47 10.65
N LEU A 144 -3.21 3.04 9.38
CA LEU A 144 -2.43 1.93 8.83
C LEU A 144 -0.93 2.12 9.02
N SER A 145 -0.43 3.35 8.94
CA SER A 145 1.00 3.63 9.13
C SER A 145 1.51 3.24 10.51
N TYR A 146 0.66 3.23 11.54
CA TYR A 146 0.98 2.74 12.89
C TYR A 146 0.78 1.24 13.06
N LEU A 147 0.06 0.60 12.15
CA LEU A 147 -0.35 -0.80 12.25
C LEU A 147 0.23 -1.68 11.15
N TYR A 148 1.02 -1.13 10.24
CA TYR A 148 1.50 -1.84 9.05
C TYR A 148 2.14 -3.21 9.31
N PRO A 149 2.85 -3.46 10.44
CA PRO A 149 3.48 -4.76 10.65
C PRO A 149 2.50 -5.93 10.76
N VAL A 150 1.21 -5.69 11.06
CA VAL A 150 0.21 -6.77 11.17
C VAL A 150 -0.32 -7.21 9.82
N PHE A 151 -0.29 -6.34 8.80
CA PHE A 151 -0.84 -6.63 7.48
C PHE A 151 0.14 -7.39 6.58
N PRO A 152 -0.34 -8.26 5.69
CA PRO A 152 0.51 -8.93 4.70
C PRO A 152 0.97 -8.02 3.56
N SER A 153 0.21 -6.95 3.29
CA SER A 153 0.51 -5.94 2.29
C SER A 153 0.07 -4.56 2.78
N VAL A 154 0.74 -3.51 2.31
CA VAL A 154 0.43 -2.12 2.65
C VAL A 154 0.24 -1.33 1.36
N PRO A 155 -0.98 -0.80 1.11
CA PRO A 155 -1.22 0.05 -0.04
C PRO A 155 -0.35 1.30 0.03
N TYR A 156 0.29 1.65 -1.09
CA TYR A 156 0.92 2.94 -1.24
C TYR A 156 -0.10 3.99 -1.62
N LEU A 157 0.23 5.27 -1.45
CA LEU A 157 -0.53 6.37 -2.02
C LEU A 157 0.20 6.90 -3.26
N SER A 158 -0.55 7.17 -4.32
CA SER A 158 -0.09 7.92 -5.47
C SER A 158 -0.84 9.24 -5.54
N ILE A 159 -0.14 10.35 -5.35
CA ILE A 159 -0.74 11.68 -5.34
C ILE A 159 -0.38 12.36 -6.66
N GLY A 160 -1.31 12.27 -7.61
CA GLY A 160 -1.18 12.80 -8.97
C GLY A 160 -1.75 14.21 -9.10
N GLY A 161 -1.28 14.95 -10.11
CA GLY A 161 -1.83 16.25 -10.47
C GLY A 161 -0.82 17.20 -11.09
N PRO A 162 -1.26 18.24 -11.80
CA PRO A 162 -0.39 19.22 -12.43
C PRO A 162 0.43 20.01 -11.39
N ALA A 163 1.42 20.77 -11.85
CA ALA A 163 2.17 21.66 -10.98
C ALA A 163 1.22 22.67 -10.31
N GLY A 164 1.41 22.90 -9.00
CA GLY A 164 0.56 23.79 -8.20
C GLY A 164 -0.80 23.22 -7.81
N SER A 165 -1.02 21.92 -7.94
CA SER A 165 -2.30 21.28 -7.55
C SER A 165 -2.42 20.93 -6.07
N GLY A 166 -1.41 21.25 -5.23
CA GLY A 166 -1.47 20.99 -3.80
C GLY A 166 -0.94 19.61 -3.37
N LYS A 167 -0.24 18.86 -4.23
CA LYS A 167 0.41 17.57 -3.86
C LYS A 167 1.30 17.69 -2.63
N THR A 168 2.15 18.73 -2.58
CA THR A 168 3.02 18.99 -1.43
C THR A 168 2.21 19.25 -0.16
N ARG A 169 1.05 19.89 -0.26
CA ARG A 169 0.16 20.11 0.88
C ARG A 169 -0.34 18.79 1.49
N VAL A 170 -0.66 17.80 0.64
CA VAL A 170 -1.00 16.46 1.14
C VAL A 170 0.18 15.86 1.90
N PHE A 171 1.40 15.99 1.38
CA PHE A 171 2.60 15.49 2.05
C PHE A 171 2.87 16.20 3.37
N ASP A 172 2.72 17.53 3.41
CA ASP A 172 2.91 18.31 4.63
C ASP A 172 1.91 17.88 5.72
N LEU A 173 0.66 17.59 5.34
CA LEU A 173 -0.34 17.05 6.27
C LEU A 173 0.00 15.63 6.75
N LEU A 174 0.37 14.75 5.82
CA LEU A 174 0.76 13.38 6.17
C LEU A 174 1.97 13.38 7.11
N GLU A 175 2.96 14.23 6.86
CA GLU A 175 4.15 14.39 7.69
C GLU A 175 3.81 14.75 9.14
N GLN A 176 2.70 15.49 9.37
CA GLN A 176 2.24 15.82 10.71
C GLN A 176 1.72 14.60 11.48
N VAL A 177 1.14 13.60 10.82
CA VAL A 177 0.32 12.61 11.52
C VAL A 177 0.71 11.15 11.30
N ILE A 178 1.52 10.80 10.29
CA ILE A 178 1.93 9.41 10.03
C ILE A 178 3.01 8.93 10.99
N PHE A 179 3.15 7.62 11.09
CA PHE A 179 4.17 6.99 11.92
C PHE A 179 5.57 7.18 11.34
N ARG A 180 6.45 7.89 12.07
CA ARG A 180 7.84 8.15 11.72
C ARG A 180 8.01 8.58 10.26
N PRO A 181 7.51 9.76 9.89
CA PRO A 181 7.62 10.27 8.54
C PRO A 181 9.06 10.43 8.11
N PHE A 182 9.33 10.03 6.88
CA PHE A 182 10.59 10.30 6.19
C PHE A 182 10.26 10.90 4.83
N LYS A 183 10.48 12.22 4.67
CA LYS A 183 10.14 12.97 3.46
C LYS A 183 11.38 13.35 2.68
N THR A 184 11.36 13.15 1.37
CA THR A 184 12.45 13.52 0.47
C THR A 184 11.96 13.69 -0.97
N SER A 185 12.61 14.60 -1.71
CA SER A 185 12.41 14.77 -3.16
C SER A 185 13.51 14.07 -3.97
N ASN A 186 14.64 13.76 -3.34
CA ASN A 186 15.75 13.10 -4.02
C ASN A 186 16.43 12.09 -3.09
N ILE A 187 16.31 10.81 -3.44
CA ILE A 187 16.92 9.73 -2.67
C ILE A 187 17.59 8.72 -3.58
N THR A 188 18.75 8.25 -3.16
CA THR A 188 19.41 7.09 -3.78
C THR A 188 18.83 5.80 -3.22
N ASN A 189 18.90 4.71 -4.00
CA ASN A 189 18.43 3.41 -3.53
C ASN A 189 19.10 2.97 -2.20
N PRO A 190 20.43 3.08 -2.01
CA PRO A 190 21.06 2.76 -0.73
C PRO A 190 20.55 3.58 0.45
N ALA A 191 20.28 4.86 0.26
CA ALA A 191 19.72 5.70 1.31
C ALA A 191 18.30 5.26 1.67
N LEU A 192 17.45 4.95 0.66
CA LEU A 192 16.08 4.50 0.89
C LEU A 192 16.03 3.23 1.74
N PHE A 193 16.68 2.15 1.31
CA PHE A 193 16.53 0.87 2.02
C PHE A 193 17.20 0.89 3.41
N ARG A 194 18.32 1.61 3.60
CA ARG A 194 18.94 1.76 4.93
C ARG A 194 18.08 2.59 5.87
N THR A 195 17.44 3.64 5.37
CA THR A 195 16.51 4.46 6.17
C THR A 195 15.29 3.64 6.59
N LEU A 196 14.66 2.92 5.65
CA LEU A 196 13.50 2.09 5.96
C LEU A 196 13.84 0.96 6.94
N ASP A 197 14.97 0.29 6.74
CA ASP A 197 15.44 -0.77 7.64
C ASP A 197 15.79 -0.25 9.03
N GLY A 198 16.47 0.90 9.10
CA GLY A 198 16.98 1.43 10.37
C GLY A 198 15.96 2.17 11.21
N LEU A 199 14.96 2.80 10.62
CA LEU A 199 13.98 3.60 11.34
C LEU A 199 12.62 2.92 11.47
N GLY A 200 12.19 2.16 10.46
CA GLY A 200 10.81 1.76 10.27
C GLY A 200 9.88 2.98 10.18
N GLY A 201 8.81 2.92 9.45
CA GLY A 201 7.90 4.05 9.33
C GLY A 201 7.46 4.29 7.89
N ALA A 202 6.99 5.50 7.60
CA ALA A 202 6.39 5.83 6.32
C ALA A 202 7.29 6.77 5.49
N ALA A 203 7.50 6.43 4.21
CA ALA A 203 8.25 7.25 3.27
C ALA A 203 7.32 8.15 2.45
N LEU A 204 7.67 9.43 2.34
CA LEU A 204 7.02 10.43 1.48
C LEU A 204 8.02 10.82 0.39
N LEU A 205 7.81 10.32 -0.83
CA LEU A 205 8.71 10.52 -1.96
C LEU A 205 8.10 11.52 -2.93
N ASP A 206 8.60 12.75 -2.91
CA ASP A 206 8.21 13.80 -3.86
C ASP A 206 8.94 13.62 -5.20
N GLU A 207 8.42 14.21 -6.27
CA GLU A 207 8.98 14.12 -7.62
C GLU A 207 9.17 12.68 -8.13
N ALA A 208 8.21 11.80 -7.83
CA ALA A 208 8.27 10.38 -8.17
C ALA A 208 8.15 10.10 -9.68
N GLU A 209 7.85 11.09 -10.51
CA GLU A 209 7.89 10.98 -11.98
C GLU A 209 9.24 10.51 -12.52
N ARG A 210 10.33 10.73 -11.78
CA ARG A 210 11.66 10.22 -12.14
C ARG A 210 11.72 8.69 -12.23
N LEU A 211 10.84 7.99 -11.50
CA LEU A 211 10.74 6.54 -11.53
C LEU A 211 10.33 5.97 -12.88
N SER A 212 9.83 6.82 -13.79
CA SER A 212 9.48 6.44 -15.17
C SER A 212 10.68 6.44 -16.12
N ASP A 213 11.86 6.92 -15.70
CA ASP A 213 13.08 6.86 -16.53
C ASP A 213 13.73 5.47 -16.45
N SER A 214 13.24 4.56 -17.29
CA SER A 214 13.71 3.16 -17.34
C SER A 214 15.16 2.99 -17.86
N ARG A 215 15.80 4.08 -18.35
CA ARG A 215 17.17 4.01 -18.90
C ARG A 215 18.25 4.17 -17.82
N SER A 216 17.89 4.69 -16.64
CA SER A 216 18.81 4.86 -15.52
C SER A 216 18.86 3.57 -14.67
N PRO A 217 20.04 2.93 -14.52
CA PRO A 217 20.19 1.77 -13.65
C PRO A 217 19.84 2.08 -12.19
N ASP A 218 20.17 3.26 -11.69
CA ASP A 218 19.89 3.70 -10.31
C ASP A 218 18.38 3.80 -10.08
N ILE A 219 17.65 4.30 -11.07
CA ILE A 219 16.19 4.38 -11.01
C ILE A 219 15.55 2.99 -11.06
N ALA A 220 16.08 2.09 -11.89
CA ALA A 220 15.60 0.71 -11.95
C ALA A 220 15.79 -0.03 -10.61
N GLU A 221 16.92 0.17 -9.93
CA GLU A 221 17.15 -0.39 -8.60
C GLU A 221 16.21 0.22 -7.55
N LEU A 222 16.01 1.54 -7.57
CA LEU A 222 15.08 2.23 -6.68
C LEU A 222 13.66 1.71 -6.87
N LEU A 223 13.21 1.59 -8.12
CA LEU A 223 11.90 1.01 -8.45
C LEU A 223 11.77 -0.43 -7.94
N SER A 224 12.79 -1.28 -8.12
CA SER A 224 12.81 -2.65 -7.59
C SER A 224 12.62 -2.70 -6.08
N SER A 225 13.27 -1.82 -5.34
CA SER A 225 13.13 -1.70 -3.87
C SER A 225 11.73 -1.27 -3.46
N LEU A 226 11.12 -0.32 -4.19
CA LEU A 226 9.74 0.11 -3.96
C LEU A 226 8.75 -1.03 -4.24
N LEU A 227 8.95 -1.78 -5.33
CA LEU A 227 8.10 -2.92 -5.68
C LEU A 227 8.16 -4.04 -4.64
N SER A 228 9.33 -4.29 -4.06
CA SER A 228 9.55 -5.30 -3.01
C SER A 228 8.90 -4.90 -1.69
N GLY A 229 8.91 -3.60 -1.36
CA GLY A 229 8.44 -3.08 -0.07
C GLY A 229 6.93 -3.04 0.12
N TYR A 230 6.14 -3.49 -0.84
CA TYR A 230 4.69 -3.55 -0.77
C TYR A 230 4.19 -4.72 0.12
N LYS A 231 4.89 -5.85 0.12
CA LYS A 231 4.52 -7.06 0.89
C LYS A 231 5.43 -7.25 2.09
N ARG A 232 4.85 -7.76 3.18
CA ARG A 232 5.59 -8.13 4.39
C ARG A 232 6.67 -9.16 4.05
N GLY A 233 7.88 -8.97 4.60
CA GLY A 233 9.06 -9.74 4.24
C GLY A 233 9.81 -9.22 3.02
N GLY A 234 9.30 -8.17 2.36
CA GLY A 234 10.00 -7.50 1.28
C GLY A 234 11.34 -6.94 1.73
N SER A 235 12.42 -7.35 1.07
CA SER A 235 13.78 -6.96 1.42
C SER A 235 14.63 -6.68 0.21
N VAL A 236 15.68 -5.89 0.43
CA VAL A 236 16.76 -5.65 -0.51
C VAL A 236 18.00 -6.34 0.03
N CYS A 237 18.62 -7.19 -0.81
CA CYS A 237 19.83 -7.93 -0.46
C CYS A 237 21.05 -7.16 -0.96
N ARG A 238 22.05 -6.95 -0.10
CA ARG A 238 23.32 -6.31 -0.45
C ARG A 238 24.47 -7.05 0.22
N THR A 239 25.63 -7.02 -0.44
CA THR A 239 26.88 -7.47 0.13
C THR A 239 27.51 -6.29 0.87
N GLU A 240 27.78 -6.43 2.16
CA GLU A 240 28.41 -5.39 2.99
C GLU A 240 29.72 -5.89 3.59
N PRO A 241 30.69 -4.98 3.83
CA PRO A 241 31.92 -5.36 4.50
C PRO A 241 31.65 -5.80 5.94
N ALA A 242 32.17 -6.99 6.31
CA ALA A 242 32.04 -7.54 7.65
C ALA A 242 33.35 -7.41 8.48
N GLY A 243 34.28 -6.57 8.05
CA GLY A 243 35.63 -6.41 8.64
C GLY A 243 36.65 -7.41 8.09
N GLU A 244 37.92 -7.15 8.32
CA GLU A 244 39.07 -8.03 7.92
C GLU A 244 39.03 -8.51 6.45
N GLY A 245 38.51 -7.72 5.54
CA GLY A 245 38.39 -8.09 4.12
C GLY A 245 37.28 -9.10 3.79
N ARG A 246 36.48 -9.49 4.77
CA ARG A 246 35.31 -10.37 4.59
C ARG A 246 34.08 -9.57 4.20
N TYR A 247 33.18 -10.23 3.49
CA TYR A 247 31.89 -9.67 3.07
C TYR A 247 30.77 -10.58 3.58
N GLU A 248 29.67 -9.97 4.00
CA GLU A 248 28.43 -10.67 4.37
C GLU A 248 27.25 -10.23 3.52
N ILE A 249 26.31 -11.13 3.34
CA ILE A 249 25.04 -10.80 2.68
C ILE A 249 24.09 -10.26 3.76
N ARG A 250 23.65 -9.01 3.58
CA ARG A 250 22.70 -8.37 4.47
C ARG A 250 21.37 -8.11 3.77
N HIS A 251 20.28 -8.44 4.46
CA HIS A 251 18.92 -8.17 4.02
C HIS A 251 18.39 -6.94 4.73
N PHE A 252 18.02 -5.92 3.94
CA PHE A 252 17.42 -4.68 4.43
C PHE A 252 15.92 -4.74 4.24
N ASN A 253 15.15 -4.58 5.30
CA ASN A 253 13.70 -4.54 5.23
C ASN A 253 13.25 -3.24 4.56
N VAL A 254 12.47 -3.37 3.50
CA VAL A 254 11.88 -2.22 2.78
C VAL A 254 10.37 -2.19 2.88
N TYR A 255 9.77 -3.12 3.64
CA TYR A 255 8.34 -3.17 3.86
C TYR A 255 7.83 -1.99 4.69
N GLY A 256 6.76 -1.37 4.28
CA GLY A 256 6.09 -0.30 5.00
C GLY A 256 5.35 0.69 4.11
N PRO A 257 4.58 1.62 4.73
CA PRO A 257 3.78 2.60 4.02
C PRO A 257 4.65 3.57 3.21
N LYS A 258 4.20 3.88 1.99
CA LYS A 258 4.85 4.87 1.13
C LYS A 258 3.82 5.72 0.42
N ALA A 259 4.08 7.02 0.29
CA ALA A 259 3.32 7.93 -0.55
C ALA A 259 4.25 8.55 -1.59
N LEU A 260 3.76 8.64 -2.82
CA LEU A 260 4.48 9.05 -4.01
C LEU A 260 3.75 10.23 -4.63
N ALA A 261 4.38 11.40 -4.73
CA ALA A 261 3.80 12.54 -5.43
C ALA A 261 4.42 12.66 -6.83
N CYS A 262 3.59 12.77 -7.83
CA CYS A 262 4.02 12.81 -9.23
C CYS A 262 3.17 13.75 -10.08
N ILE A 263 3.79 14.34 -11.12
CA ILE A 263 3.09 15.12 -12.16
C ILE A 263 2.68 14.20 -13.30
N ARG A 264 3.45 13.15 -13.55
CA ARG A 264 3.21 12.15 -14.60
C ARG A 264 2.81 10.82 -13.98
N GLU A 265 2.30 9.92 -14.79
CA GLU A 265 1.96 8.58 -14.36
C GLU A 265 3.18 7.80 -13.87
N LEU A 266 2.97 7.03 -12.81
CA LEU A 266 3.96 6.08 -12.31
C LEU A 266 4.08 4.87 -13.25
N PRO A 267 5.22 4.16 -13.24
CA PRO A 267 5.32 2.87 -13.92
C PRO A 267 4.18 1.94 -13.51
N ALA A 268 3.54 1.27 -14.47
CA ALA A 268 2.33 0.48 -14.26
C ALA A 268 2.46 -0.54 -13.10
N ALA A 269 3.64 -1.18 -12.97
CA ALA A 269 3.91 -2.12 -11.88
C ALA A 269 3.86 -1.44 -10.50
N LEU A 270 4.28 -0.18 -10.37
CA LEU A 270 4.22 0.58 -9.13
C LEU A 270 2.83 1.15 -8.91
N ALA A 271 2.22 1.72 -9.96
CA ALA A 271 0.85 2.25 -9.92
C ALA A 271 -0.16 1.20 -9.42
N SER A 272 0.00 -0.07 -9.84
CA SER A 272 -0.86 -1.18 -9.38
C SER A 272 -0.74 -1.50 -7.88
N ARG A 273 0.18 -0.89 -7.15
CA ARG A 273 0.38 -1.01 -5.70
C ARG A 273 -0.08 0.23 -4.94
N CYS A 274 -0.64 1.20 -5.65
CA CYS A 274 -1.05 2.48 -5.10
C CYS A 274 -2.56 2.65 -5.10
N VAL A 275 -3.07 3.30 -4.07
CA VAL A 275 -4.37 3.99 -4.13
C VAL A 275 -4.10 5.39 -4.67
N ALA A 276 -4.74 5.73 -5.78
CA ALA A 276 -4.51 7.00 -6.45
C ALA A 276 -5.40 8.12 -5.86
N ILE A 277 -4.80 9.28 -5.66
CA ILE A 277 -5.47 10.52 -5.30
C ILE A 277 -5.17 11.54 -6.38
N GLN A 278 -6.21 12.01 -7.06
CA GLN A 278 -6.06 13.06 -8.06
C GLN A 278 -6.26 14.43 -7.40
N MET A 279 -5.22 15.27 -7.48
CA MET A 279 -5.24 16.63 -6.96
C MET A 279 -5.48 17.65 -8.07
N PHE A 280 -6.29 18.66 -7.76
CA PHE A 280 -6.60 19.77 -8.65
C PHE A 280 -6.08 21.08 -8.05
N ARG A 281 -5.93 22.12 -8.87
CA ARG A 281 -5.58 23.43 -8.35
C ARG A 281 -6.66 23.95 -7.41
N CYS A 282 -6.22 24.50 -6.27
CA CYS A 282 -7.11 25.05 -5.28
C CYS A 282 -8.01 26.15 -5.88
N SER A 283 -9.30 26.09 -5.57
CA SER A 283 -10.23 27.15 -5.94
C SER A 283 -9.86 28.45 -5.20
N LYS A 284 -9.95 29.57 -5.90
CA LYS A 284 -9.69 30.91 -5.31
C LYS A 284 -10.67 31.18 -4.16
N ASP A 285 -11.88 30.68 -4.26
CA ASP A 285 -12.96 30.95 -3.31
C ASP A 285 -12.89 30.06 -2.06
N SER A 286 -12.12 28.95 -2.09
CA SER A 286 -12.02 28.03 -0.94
C SER A 286 -11.24 28.60 0.24
N GLY A 287 -10.36 29.60 0.00
CA GLY A 287 -9.49 30.17 1.04
C GLY A 287 -8.46 29.21 1.64
N LYS A 288 -8.49 27.92 1.31
CA LYS A 288 -7.65 26.88 1.94
C LYS A 288 -6.15 27.07 1.68
N HIS A 289 -5.80 27.77 0.61
CA HIS A 289 -4.40 28.11 0.30
C HIS A 289 -3.76 29.07 1.31
N MET A 290 -4.57 29.81 2.10
CA MET A 290 -4.12 30.73 3.13
C MET A 290 -3.91 30.07 4.49
N LEU A 291 -4.42 28.85 4.70
CA LEU A 291 -4.32 28.16 5.97
C LEU A 291 -2.89 27.68 6.22
N ARG A 292 -2.39 27.85 7.42
CA ARG A 292 -1.07 27.43 7.86
C ARG A 292 -1.20 26.24 8.77
N LEU A 293 -0.34 25.22 8.57
CA LEU A 293 -0.38 24.00 9.39
C LEU A 293 0.12 24.26 10.82
N GLU A 294 1.06 25.19 10.96
CA GLU A 294 1.65 25.57 12.24
C GLU A 294 0.63 26.15 13.22
N ASP A 295 -0.48 26.71 12.71
CA ASP A 295 -1.55 27.25 13.56
C ASP A 295 -2.27 26.16 14.36
N ASP A 296 -2.16 24.90 13.94
CA ASP A 296 -2.81 23.74 14.56
C ASP A 296 -1.81 22.73 15.19
N ASP A 297 -0.61 23.17 15.55
CA ASP A 297 0.44 22.28 16.10
C ASP A 297 -0.04 21.42 17.28
N ASN A 298 -0.89 21.98 18.15
CA ASN A 298 -1.47 21.26 19.27
C ASN A 298 -2.44 20.16 18.80
N ILE A 299 -3.16 20.38 17.71
CA ILE A 299 -4.08 19.38 17.12
C ILE A 299 -3.26 18.23 16.54
N TRP A 300 -2.19 18.54 15.79
CA TRP A 300 -1.29 17.54 15.25
C TRP A 300 -0.66 16.69 16.34
N GLN A 301 -0.21 17.34 17.43
CA GLN A 301 0.36 16.61 18.56
C GLN A 301 -0.69 15.71 19.23
N GLY A 302 -1.91 16.19 19.44
CA GLY A 302 -3.00 15.40 20.00
C GLY A 302 -3.35 14.17 19.14
N ILE A 303 -3.38 14.33 17.81
CA ILE A 303 -3.62 13.22 16.88
C ILE A 303 -2.49 12.20 16.96
N ARG A 304 -1.21 12.62 16.91
CA ARG A 304 -0.06 11.70 17.04
C ARG A 304 -0.09 10.94 18.36
N ASP A 305 -0.36 11.63 19.45
CA ASP A 305 -0.44 11.03 20.79
C ASP A 305 -1.55 9.98 20.85
N GLY A 306 -2.74 10.32 20.33
CA GLY A 306 -3.87 9.39 20.23
C GLY A 306 -3.54 8.15 19.38
N LEU A 307 -2.91 8.33 18.23
CA LEU A 307 -2.51 7.22 17.34
C LEU A 307 -1.50 6.28 18.01
N HIS A 308 -0.51 6.81 18.74
CA HIS A 308 0.45 5.96 19.47
C HIS A 308 -0.22 5.16 20.59
N CYS A 309 -1.07 5.81 21.40
CA CYS A 309 -1.82 5.13 22.45
C CYS A 309 -2.73 4.04 21.86
N MET A 310 -3.53 4.40 20.85
CA MET A 310 -4.43 3.48 20.17
C MET A 310 -3.68 2.27 19.60
N ALA A 311 -2.54 2.49 18.94
CA ALA A 311 -1.75 1.42 18.36
C ALA A 311 -1.29 0.40 19.41
N LEU A 312 -1.02 0.81 20.64
CA LEU A 312 -0.64 -0.08 21.74
C LEU A 312 -1.85 -0.69 22.44
N ASP A 313 -2.87 0.12 22.77
CA ASP A 313 -3.95 -0.30 23.64
C ASP A 313 -4.88 -1.36 23.02
N TYR A 314 -4.97 -1.41 21.70
CA TYR A 314 -5.83 -2.36 20.97
C TYR A 314 -5.03 -3.47 20.25
N GLY A 315 -3.87 -3.87 20.80
CA GLY A 315 -2.99 -4.85 20.18
C GLY A 315 -3.67 -6.16 19.76
N SER A 316 -4.57 -6.70 20.60
CA SER A 316 -5.35 -7.91 20.28
C SER A 316 -6.26 -7.72 19.06
N ASP A 317 -6.92 -6.55 18.96
CA ASP A 317 -7.82 -6.24 17.84
C ASP A 317 -7.05 -6.20 16.50
N TRP A 318 -5.81 -5.69 16.55
CA TRP A 318 -4.98 -5.58 15.35
C TRP A 318 -4.57 -6.92 14.75
N LEU A 319 -4.38 -7.95 15.57
CA LEU A 319 -4.02 -9.28 15.08
C LEU A 319 -5.13 -9.92 14.25
N ASP A 320 -6.38 -9.56 14.51
CA ASP A 320 -7.54 -10.12 13.81
C ASP A 320 -7.86 -9.38 12.49
N LEU A 321 -7.39 -8.13 12.32
CA LEU A 321 -7.73 -7.33 11.14
C LEU A 321 -7.33 -7.96 9.80
N PRO A 322 -6.13 -8.58 9.65
CA PRO A 322 -5.73 -9.16 8.37
C PRO A 322 -6.56 -10.35 7.93
N SER A 323 -7.17 -11.07 8.89
CA SER A 323 -8.00 -12.24 8.62
C SER A 323 -9.48 -11.91 8.36
N ARG A 324 -9.90 -10.67 8.64
CA ARG A 324 -11.25 -10.22 8.35
C ARG A 324 -11.43 -10.09 6.85
N SER A 325 -12.27 -10.96 6.29
CA SER A 325 -12.68 -10.79 4.90
C SER A 325 -13.60 -9.58 4.79
N GLU A 326 -13.30 -8.71 3.86
CA GLU A 326 -14.19 -7.63 3.48
C GLU A 326 -15.06 -8.13 2.34
N ASP A 327 -16.37 -8.15 2.57
CA ASP A 327 -17.34 -8.63 1.57
C ASP A 327 -17.52 -7.57 0.47
N CYS A 328 -16.58 -7.59 -0.47
CA CYS A 328 -16.59 -6.74 -1.66
C CYS A 328 -16.39 -7.62 -2.90
N PRO A 329 -17.45 -8.29 -3.39
CA PRO A 329 -17.35 -9.26 -4.50
C PRO A 329 -16.70 -8.71 -5.77
N SER A 330 -16.85 -7.41 -6.01
CA SER A 330 -16.23 -6.70 -7.15
C SER A 330 -14.74 -6.41 -6.97
N MET A 331 -14.19 -6.60 -5.77
CA MET A 331 -12.76 -6.45 -5.49
C MET A 331 -12.07 -7.80 -5.46
N ALA A 332 -11.22 -8.08 -6.44
CA ALA A 332 -10.45 -9.32 -6.52
C ALA A 332 -8.96 -9.02 -6.76
N GLY A 333 -8.11 -10.00 -6.43
CA GLY A 333 -6.68 -9.94 -6.71
C GLY A 333 -6.00 -8.72 -6.07
N ARG A 334 -5.31 -7.91 -6.89
CA ARG A 334 -4.56 -6.75 -6.42
C ARG A 334 -5.45 -5.67 -5.79
N ASN A 335 -6.64 -5.44 -6.31
CA ASN A 335 -7.56 -4.46 -5.75
C ASN A 335 -7.99 -4.85 -4.33
N TYR A 336 -8.24 -6.14 -4.08
CA TYR A 336 -8.52 -6.62 -2.74
C TYR A 336 -7.32 -6.41 -1.79
N GLU A 337 -6.10 -6.75 -2.23
CA GLU A 337 -4.87 -6.53 -1.45
C GLU A 337 -4.66 -5.05 -1.07
N LEU A 338 -5.08 -4.11 -1.93
CA LEU A 338 -4.96 -2.67 -1.65
C LEU A 338 -5.99 -2.18 -0.63
N TRP A 339 -7.24 -2.61 -0.78
CA TRP A 339 -8.34 -2.01 -0.05
C TRP A 339 -8.68 -2.74 1.26
N GLN A 340 -8.42 -4.06 1.35
CA GLN A 340 -8.72 -4.84 2.55
C GLN A 340 -8.13 -4.23 3.83
N PRO A 341 -6.86 -3.80 3.90
CA PRO A 341 -6.33 -3.19 5.13
C PRO A 341 -7.04 -1.91 5.54
N LEU A 342 -7.41 -1.07 4.56
CA LEU A 342 -8.08 0.19 4.81
C LEU A 342 -9.55 -0.02 5.24
N LEU A 343 -10.26 -0.93 4.57
CA LEU A 343 -11.63 -1.29 4.90
C LEU A 343 -11.74 -1.96 6.28
N ALA A 344 -10.80 -2.84 6.61
CA ALA A 344 -10.75 -3.47 7.93
C ALA A 344 -10.55 -2.44 9.06
N ILE A 345 -9.68 -1.44 8.84
CA ILE A 345 -9.49 -0.33 9.78
C ILE A 345 -10.77 0.52 9.87
N ALA A 346 -11.41 0.85 8.74
CA ALA A 346 -12.65 1.62 8.73
C ALA A 346 -13.78 0.90 9.50
N ARG A 347 -13.92 -0.41 9.30
CA ARG A 347 -14.87 -1.26 10.03
C ARG A 347 -14.55 -1.29 11.52
N TRP A 348 -13.28 -1.34 11.88
CA TRP A 348 -12.87 -1.28 13.27
C TRP A 348 -13.24 0.06 13.91
N TYR A 349 -12.98 1.19 13.25
CA TYR A 349 -13.40 2.51 13.72
C TYR A 349 -14.94 2.61 13.86
N GLU A 350 -15.68 2.07 12.88
CA GLU A 350 -17.14 2.05 12.92
C GLU A 350 -17.66 1.27 14.13
N SER A 351 -17.06 0.13 14.46
CA SER A 351 -17.38 -0.64 15.67
C SER A 351 -17.05 0.08 16.97
N ARG A 352 -16.30 1.18 16.91
CA ARG A 352 -15.89 2.03 18.03
C ARG A 352 -16.54 3.42 18.01
N GLY A 353 -17.59 3.62 17.21
CA GLY A 353 -18.41 4.81 17.21
C GLY A 353 -18.32 5.71 15.97
N ALA A 354 -17.38 5.50 15.05
CA ALA A 354 -17.27 6.25 13.80
C ALA A 354 -18.32 5.77 12.76
N ILE A 355 -19.59 5.99 13.05
CA ILE A 355 -20.73 5.43 12.29
C ILE A 355 -20.68 5.84 10.82
N GLY A 356 -20.86 4.86 9.92
CA GLY A 356 -20.92 5.05 8.46
C GLY A 356 -19.56 5.14 7.76
N LEU A 357 -18.43 5.13 8.49
CA LEU A 357 -17.10 5.26 7.91
C LEU A 357 -16.76 4.11 6.94
N HIS A 358 -17.11 2.88 7.31
CA HIS A 358 -16.84 1.71 6.47
C HIS A 358 -17.63 1.77 5.16
N GLY A 359 -18.93 2.09 5.22
CA GLY A 359 -19.77 2.24 4.04
C GLY A 359 -19.24 3.31 3.09
N LEU A 360 -18.92 4.49 3.63
CA LEU A 360 -18.33 5.60 2.87
C LEU A 360 -17.04 5.19 2.15
N LEU A 361 -16.12 4.55 2.89
CA LEU A 361 -14.83 4.14 2.30
C LEU A 361 -15.00 3.02 1.27
N ARG A 362 -15.91 2.09 1.51
CA ARG A 362 -16.21 1.01 0.56
C ARG A 362 -16.74 1.56 -0.76
N ASP A 363 -17.71 2.44 -0.71
CA ASP A 363 -18.33 3.03 -1.91
C ASP A 363 -17.32 3.87 -2.70
N TYR A 364 -16.46 4.63 -2.00
CA TYR A 364 -15.33 5.32 -2.61
C TYR A 364 -14.34 4.36 -3.29
N ALA A 365 -13.99 3.27 -2.61
CA ALA A 365 -13.08 2.26 -3.12
C ALA A 365 -13.62 1.59 -4.39
N LEU A 366 -14.91 1.23 -4.38
CA LEU A 366 -15.58 0.63 -5.53
C LEU A 366 -15.58 1.57 -6.74
N GLY A 367 -15.89 2.86 -6.55
CA GLY A 367 -15.82 3.86 -7.61
C GLY A 367 -14.42 4.00 -8.24
N LEU A 368 -13.36 3.98 -7.41
CA LEU A 368 -11.99 4.01 -7.92
C LEU A 368 -11.59 2.74 -8.66
N VAL A 369 -12.01 1.58 -8.19
CA VAL A 369 -11.74 0.29 -8.85
C VAL A 369 -12.44 0.23 -10.20
N GLU A 370 -13.68 0.69 -10.29
CA GLU A 370 -14.46 0.74 -11.52
C GLU A 370 -13.85 1.70 -12.54
N SER A 371 -13.56 2.94 -12.15
CA SER A 371 -12.87 3.91 -13.00
C SER A 371 -11.51 3.42 -13.50
N SER A 372 -10.76 2.69 -12.64
CA SER A 372 -9.47 2.10 -13.03
C SER A 372 -9.63 0.94 -14.00
N ARG A 373 -10.70 0.16 -13.92
CA ARG A 373 -10.99 -0.91 -14.87
C ARG A 373 -11.35 -0.34 -16.25
N GLU A 374 -12.20 0.67 -16.29
CA GLU A 374 -12.57 1.36 -17.52
C GLU A 374 -11.35 1.98 -18.20
N ALA A 375 -10.43 2.58 -17.42
CA ALA A 375 -9.19 3.17 -17.96
C ALA A 375 -8.12 2.12 -18.31
N ALA A 376 -8.20 0.90 -17.79
CA ALA A 376 -7.15 -0.12 -17.95
C ALA A 376 -7.22 -0.88 -19.27
N THR A 377 -8.38 -0.88 -19.94
CA THR A 377 -8.54 -1.53 -21.24
C THR A 377 -8.40 -0.47 -22.33
N PRO A 378 -7.36 -0.54 -23.15
CA PRO A 378 -7.21 0.37 -24.29
C PRO A 378 -8.43 0.30 -25.21
N PRO A 379 -8.90 1.42 -25.75
CA PRO A 379 -10.05 1.45 -26.68
C PRO A 379 -9.89 0.49 -27.87
N GLU A 380 -8.65 0.27 -28.32
CA GLU A 380 -8.35 -0.67 -29.39
C GLU A 380 -8.62 -2.11 -28.97
N ASP A 381 -8.24 -2.47 -27.73
CA ASP A 381 -8.44 -3.83 -27.20
C ASP A 381 -9.93 -4.09 -26.97
N GLU A 382 -10.65 -3.12 -26.43
CA GLU A 382 -12.10 -3.20 -26.25
C GLU A 382 -12.83 -3.37 -27.59
N THR A 383 -12.51 -2.54 -28.58
CA THR A 383 -13.09 -2.63 -29.92
C THR A 383 -12.76 -3.96 -30.59
N LEU A 384 -11.52 -4.45 -30.43
CA LEU A 384 -11.09 -5.74 -30.96
C LEU A 384 -11.84 -6.91 -30.31
N LEU A 385 -12.08 -6.86 -29.01
CA LEU A 385 -12.83 -7.87 -28.26
C LEU A 385 -14.32 -7.84 -28.60
N ARG A 386 -14.93 -6.65 -28.78
CA ARG A 386 -16.31 -6.51 -29.30
C ARG A 386 -16.47 -7.11 -30.68
N ALA A 387 -15.53 -6.81 -31.58
CA ALA A 387 -15.53 -7.39 -32.92
C ALA A 387 -15.42 -8.91 -32.87
N MET A 388 -14.56 -9.43 -32.01
CA MET A 388 -14.40 -10.87 -31.74
C MET A 388 -15.71 -11.48 -31.23
N ALA A 389 -16.37 -10.85 -30.25
CA ALA A 389 -17.64 -11.30 -29.70
C ALA A 389 -18.73 -11.36 -30.78
N LYS A 390 -18.85 -10.32 -31.59
CA LYS A 390 -19.81 -10.27 -32.70
C LYS A 390 -19.61 -11.44 -33.67
N LEU A 391 -18.37 -11.76 -34.03
CA LEU A 391 -18.08 -12.88 -34.93
C LEU A 391 -18.40 -14.24 -34.28
N VAL A 392 -18.04 -14.43 -33.00
CA VAL A 392 -18.32 -15.69 -32.27
C VAL A 392 -19.82 -15.90 -32.09
N LEU A 393 -20.61 -14.85 -31.85
CA LEU A 393 -22.07 -14.91 -31.73
C LEU A 393 -22.74 -15.40 -33.02
N THR A 394 -22.14 -15.21 -34.18
CA THR A 394 -22.62 -15.77 -35.46
C THR A 394 -22.23 -17.23 -35.66
N GLY A 395 -21.58 -17.87 -34.69
CA GLY A 395 -21.04 -19.22 -34.80
C GLY A 395 -19.73 -19.35 -35.59
N ALA A 396 -19.10 -18.22 -35.91
CA ALA A 396 -17.83 -18.23 -36.64
C ALA A 396 -16.64 -18.61 -35.76
N ARG A 397 -15.63 -19.24 -36.37
CA ARG A 397 -14.29 -19.45 -35.79
C ARG A 397 -13.31 -18.49 -36.49
N PRO A 398 -13.23 -17.22 -36.06
CA PRO A 398 -12.46 -16.21 -36.78
C PRO A 398 -10.95 -16.43 -36.66
N THR A 399 -10.24 -15.90 -37.65
CA THR A 399 -8.80 -15.67 -37.58
C THR A 399 -8.53 -14.30 -36.97
N ALA A 400 -7.30 -14.02 -36.57
CA ALA A 400 -6.89 -12.70 -36.11
C ALA A 400 -7.06 -11.61 -37.21
N SER A 401 -6.95 -11.98 -38.45
CA SER A 401 -7.18 -11.06 -39.60
C SER A 401 -8.66 -10.70 -39.75
N GLU A 402 -9.55 -11.68 -39.62
CA GLU A 402 -11.00 -11.46 -39.65
C GLU A 402 -11.48 -10.63 -38.45
N ALA A 403 -10.93 -10.88 -37.25
CA ALA A 403 -11.23 -10.09 -36.05
C ALA A 403 -10.74 -8.64 -36.19
N LEU A 404 -9.54 -8.43 -36.73
CA LEU A 404 -8.99 -7.10 -36.99
C LEU A 404 -9.79 -6.36 -38.07
N ALA A 405 -10.20 -7.05 -39.11
CA ALA A 405 -11.05 -6.43 -40.19
C ALA A 405 -12.39 -5.96 -39.59
N ALA A 406 -13.06 -6.82 -38.79
CA ALA A 406 -14.33 -6.44 -38.16
C ALA A 406 -14.13 -5.29 -37.13
N ALA A 407 -13.01 -5.26 -36.37
CA ALA A 407 -12.70 -4.15 -35.49
C ALA A 407 -12.42 -2.85 -36.25
N THR A 408 -11.76 -2.94 -37.41
CA THR A 408 -11.51 -1.78 -38.29
C THR A 408 -12.81 -1.23 -38.88
N GLU A 409 -13.82 -2.07 -39.11
CA GLU A 409 -15.14 -1.60 -39.56
C GLU A 409 -15.87 -0.82 -38.46
N ILE A 410 -15.64 -1.17 -37.16
CA ILE A 410 -16.22 -0.46 -36.01
C ILE A 410 -15.53 0.90 -35.84
N ASP A 411 -14.21 0.94 -35.82
CA ASP A 411 -13.44 2.19 -35.72
C ASP A 411 -12.15 2.12 -36.56
N PRO A 412 -12.18 2.67 -37.78
CA PRO A 412 -11.00 2.69 -38.64
C PRO A 412 -9.85 3.52 -38.09
N GLY A 413 -10.12 4.46 -37.18
CA GLY A 413 -9.11 5.35 -36.61
C GLY A 413 -8.12 4.64 -35.72
N LEU A 414 -8.61 3.70 -34.92
CA LEU A 414 -7.84 2.97 -33.93
C LEU A 414 -6.87 1.95 -34.55
N PHE A 415 -7.18 1.42 -35.73
CA PHE A 415 -6.45 0.26 -36.29
C PHE A 415 -5.55 0.57 -37.49
N ARG A 416 -5.29 1.86 -37.82
CA ARG A 416 -4.52 2.28 -39.01
C ARG A 416 -3.14 1.63 -39.12
N SER A 417 -2.47 1.34 -38.00
CA SER A 417 -1.12 0.77 -37.98
C SER A 417 -1.06 -0.68 -37.52
N TRP A 418 -2.24 -1.30 -37.32
CA TRP A 418 -2.29 -2.65 -36.77
C TRP A 418 -2.08 -3.73 -37.80
N SER A 419 -1.46 -4.84 -37.38
CA SER A 419 -1.30 -6.06 -38.17
C SER A 419 -2.10 -7.20 -37.53
N ALA A 420 -2.45 -8.20 -38.34
CA ALA A 420 -3.09 -9.42 -37.83
C ALA A 420 -2.25 -10.13 -36.74
N LYS A 421 -0.91 -10.02 -36.83
CA LYS A 421 0.00 -10.53 -35.79
C LYS A 421 -0.14 -9.73 -34.49
N GLY A 422 -0.27 -8.42 -34.57
CA GLY A 422 -0.52 -7.55 -33.41
C GLY A 422 -1.84 -7.88 -32.75
N ALA A 423 -2.91 -7.99 -33.54
CA ALA A 423 -4.24 -8.39 -33.04
C ALA A 423 -4.21 -9.78 -32.37
N ALA A 424 -3.47 -10.74 -32.94
CA ALA A 424 -3.31 -12.07 -32.33
C ALA A 424 -2.61 -12.03 -30.98
N VAL A 425 -1.57 -11.20 -30.82
CA VAL A 425 -0.87 -11.01 -29.54
C VAL A 425 -1.82 -10.43 -28.50
N ARG A 426 -2.59 -9.40 -28.86
CA ARG A 426 -3.55 -8.76 -27.95
C ARG A 426 -4.66 -9.71 -27.52
N LEU A 427 -5.35 -10.36 -28.44
CA LEU A 427 -6.37 -11.36 -28.12
C LEU A 427 -5.84 -12.49 -27.23
N GLY A 428 -4.58 -12.89 -27.42
CA GLY A 428 -3.90 -13.88 -26.57
C GLY A 428 -3.70 -13.42 -25.12
N GLN A 429 -3.50 -12.13 -24.88
CA GLN A 429 -3.41 -11.54 -23.54
C GLN A 429 -4.71 -11.67 -22.74
N TYR A 430 -5.85 -11.70 -23.41
CA TYR A 430 -7.18 -11.94 -22.83
C TYR A 430 -7.52 -13.43 -22.72
N GLY A 431 -6.56 -14.32 -22.97
CA GLY A 431 -6.73 -15.77 -22.82
C GLY A 431 -7.38 -16.47 -24.01
N LEU A 432 -7.68 -15.76 -25.09
CA LEU A 432 -8.28 -16.34 -26.29
C LEU A 432 -7.22 -17.15 -27.07
N LYS A 433 -7.47 -18.45 -27.23
CA LYS A 433 -6.52 -19.39 -27.83
C LYS A 433 -6.89 -19.71 -29.29
N THR A 434 -5.87 -19.91 -30.12
CA THR A 434 -6.07 -20.37 -31.50
C THR A 434 -5.77 -21.84 -31.63
N GLN A 435 -6.55 -22.54 -32.46
CA GLN A 435 -6.27 -23.90 -32.96
C GLN A 435 -5.88 -23.85 -34.41
N LYS A 436 -4.97 -24.77 -34.82
CA LYS A 436 -4.58 -24.89 -36.23
C LYS A 436 -5.53 -25.86 -36.93
N SER A 437 -6.27 -25.38 -37.93
CA SER A 437 -7.16 -26.19 -38.75
C SER A 437 -6.85 -25.92 -40.22
N HIS A 438 -6.59 -26.95 -41.01
CA HIS A 438 -6.29 -26.86 -42.45
C HIS A 438 -5.19 -25.80 -42.79
N GLY A 439 -4.16 -25.72 -41.95
CA GLY A 439 -3.04 -24.78 -42.17
C GLY A 439 -3.27 -23.37 -41.65
N VAL A 440 -4.49 -23.02 -41.26
CA VAL A 440 -4.87 -21.68 -40.75
C VAL A 440 -5.10 -21.72 -39.25
N ARG A 441 -4.66 -20.69 -38.50
CA ARG A 441 -4.95 -20.55 -37.08
C ARG A 441 -6.28 -19.80 -36.90
N ARG A 442 -7.25 -20.47 -36.27
CA ARG A 442 -8.56 -19.92 -35.95
C ARG A 442 -8.79 -19.91 -34.45
N TYR A 443 -9.51 -18.93 -33.95
CA TYR A 443 -9.93 -18.90 -32.54
C TYR A 443 -11.05 -19.91 -32.32
N ASP A 444 -10.87 -20.72 -31.28
CA ASP A 444 -11.88 -21.67 -30.80
C ASP A 444 -12.47 -21.11 -29.49
N ALA A 445 -12.93 -19.84 -29.58
CA ALA A 445 -13.50 -19.14 -28.46
C ALA A 445 -15.02 -19.34 -28.46
N SER A 446 -15.55 -19.71 -27.29
CA SER A 446 -17.00 -19.81 -27.06
C SER A 446 -17.56 -18.49 -26.49
N VAL A 447 -18.89 -18.38 -26.52
CA VAL A 447 -19.59 -17.27 -25.84
C VAL A 447 -19.27 -17.24 -24.35
N ALA A 448 -19.09 -18.41 -23.72
CA ALA A 448 -18.72 -18.53 -22.31
C ALA A 448 -17.31 -17.96 -22.04
N ASP A 449 -16.35 -18.18 -22.94
CA ASP A 449 -15.00 -17.60 -22.81
C ASP A 449 -15.04 -16.08 -22.89
N LEU A 450 -15.87 -15.54 -23.79
CA LEU A 450 -16.01 -14.09 -23.94
C LEU A 450 -16.77 -13.47 -22.76
N ARG A 451 -17.78 -14.13 -22.19
CA ARG A 451 -18.40 -13.70 -20.94
C ARG A 451 -17.41 -13.66 -19.78
N LEU A 452 -16.52 -14.64 -19.71
CA LEU A 452 -15.45 -14.65 -18.71
C LEU A 452 -14.48 -13.48 -18.90
N VAL A 453 -14.17 -13.09 -20.16
CA VAL A 453 -13.38 -11.90 -20.47
C VAL A 453 -14.16 -10.65 -20.05
N GLN A 454 -15.42 -10.51 -20.39
CA GLN A 454 -16.29 -9.41 -19.98
C GLN A 454 -16.31 -9.24 -18.47
N GLU A 455 -16.53 -10.33 -17.72
CA GLU A 455 -16.56 -10.32 -16.26
C GLU A 455 -15.21 -9.93 -15.63
N ARG A 456 -14.12 -10.55 -16.12
CA ARG A 456 -12.78 -10.35 -15.56
C ARG A 456 -12.19 -8.97 -15.83
N TYR A 457 -12.49 -8.40 -16.99
CA TYR A 457 -11.91 -7.12 -17.42
C TYR A 457 -12.90 -5.96 -17.33
N GLY A 458 -14.17 -6.22 -16.98
CA GLY A 458 -15.19 -5.17 -16.85
C GLY A 458 -15.58 -4.51 -18.18
N ILE A 459 -15.40 -5.21 -19.30
CA ILE A 459 -15.66 -4.71 -20.65
C ILE A 459 -17.06 -5.14 -21.07
N ASP A 460 -17.89 -4.25 -21.58
CA ASP A 460 -19.15 -4.65 -22.21
C ASP A 460 -18.90 -5.10 -23.65
N LEU A 461 -19.11 -6.41 -23.90
CA LEU A 461 -18.91 -7.01 -25.23
C LEU A 461 -20.22 -7.15 -26.01
N ASP A 462 -21.30 -6.48 -25.60
CA ASP A 462 -22.63 -6.54 -26.22
C ASP A 462 -23.18 -7.99 -26.35
N ILE A 463 -22.84 -8.87 -25.39
CA ILE A 463 -23.28 -10.29 -25.41
C ILE A 463 -24.67 -10.38 -24.77
N PRO A 464 -25.72 -10.78 -25.53
CA PRO A 464 -27.06 -10.88 -25.00
C PRO A 464 -27.14 -11.87 -23.83
N PRO A 465 -27.96 -11.61 -22.77
CA PRO A 465 -28.15 -12.53 -21.65
C PRO A 465 -28.63 -13.94 -22.05
N SER A 466 -29.42 -14.02 -23.12
CA SER A 466 -30.03 -15.23 -23.64
C SER A 466 -29.16 -16.04 -24.60
N ALA A 467 -27.92 -15.59 -24.88
CA ALA A 467 -27.01 -16.31 -25.78
C ALA A 467 -26.41 -17.55 -25.08
N ASP A 468 -27.25 -18.47 -24.60
CA ASP A 468 -26.82 -19.76 -24.09
C ASP A 468 -26.78 -20.80 -25.22
N VAL A 469 -25.58 -21.28 -25.45
CA VAL A 469 -25.17 -22.64 -25.81
C VAL A 469 -26.00 -23.35 -26.85
N HIS A 470 -25.73 -23.13 -28.13
CA HIS A 470 -25.85 -24.23 -29.07
C HIS A 470 -24.64 -25.15 -28.94
N HIS A 471 -24.74 -26.10 -28.05
CA HIS A 471 -23.87 -27.29 -28.02
C HIS A 471 -24.20 -28.09 -29.29
N VAL A 472 -23.42 -27.97 -30.33
CA VAL A 472 -23.46 -28.89 -31.47
C VAL A 472 -22.93 -30.22 -30.95
N PRO A 473 -23.74 -31.30 -30.93
CA PRO A 473 -23.26 -32.61 -30.52
C PRO A 473 -22.20 -33.09 -31.50
N HIS A 474 -21.06 -33.50 -30.97
CA HIS A 474 -20.02 -34.20 -31.71
C HIS A 474 -20.60 -35.54 -32.22
N VAL A 475 -20.89 -35.61 -33.51
CA VAL A 475 -21.20 -36.90 -34.17
C VAL A 475 -19.86 -37.58 -34.42
N PRO A 476 -19.60 -38.75 -33.83
CA PRO A 476 -18.39 -39.51 -34.16
C PRO A 476 -18.49 -40.02 -35.61
N PRO A 477 -17.40 -40.09 -36.38
CA PRO A 477 -17.42 -40.64 -37.70
C PRO A 477 -17.80 -42.13 -37.62
N SER A 478 -18.81 -42.51 -38.38
CA SER A 478 -19.20 -43.89 -38.57
C SER A 478 -18.06 -44.69 -39.20
N ALA A 479 -17.88 -45.91 -38.71
CA ALA A 479 -16.90 -46.93 -39.07
C ALA A 479 -16.85 -47.28 -40.56
#